data_9cc0bf933015ee29a41a39f9771edbe3
#
_entry.id   9cc0bf933015ee29a41a39f9771edbe3
#
_cell.length_a   1.000
_cell.length_b   1.000
_cell.length_c   1.000
_cell.angle_alpha   90.00
_cell.angle_beta   90.00
_cell.angle_gamma   90.00
#
_symmetry.space_group_name_H-M   'P 1'
#
loop_
_entity.id
_entity.type
_entity.pdbx_description
1 polymer ?
#
loop_
_entity_poly.entity_id
_entity_poly.type
_entity_poly.pdbx_seq_one_letter_code
_entity_poly.pdbx_strand_id
1 'polypeptide(L)'
;MPAKEDAEEQKKLEKEMGKRARESESDRRKREQELKERRESQKKFMEDVAEAYEFKLLGVEAVDGHESWVIEAEPKTDYKPKSRLGGIPARVRGKLWITQKDYRWVKVEAEVVDTISIGWMLLRLHKGTQMTFEQRRVNNELWMPSHAWVRGGARVALVKNFRVESETWWENYRKFQAESRVVDFEKGAGVP
;
A
#
# COMPACT_ATOMS: atom_id res chain seq x y z
N MET A 1 -0.97 -0.39 29.16
CA MET A 1 -0.15 -0.22 27.98
C MET A 1 -0.77 0.65 26.87
N PRO A 2 -2.11 0.71 26.65
CA PRO A 2 -2.66 1.57 25.56
C PRO A 2 -2.38 3.07 25.73
N ALA A 3 -2.38 3.61 26.93
CA ALA A 3 -2.17 5.04 27.18
C ALA A 3 -0.78 5.57 26.78
N LYS A 4 0.24 4.73 26.74
CA LYS A 4 1.60 5.10 26.37
C LYS A 4 1.77 5.15 24.85
N GLU A 5 1.12 4.26 24.14
CA GLU A 5 1.05 4.23 22.67
C GLU A 5 0.25 5.42 22.14
N ASP A 6 -0.90 5.73 22.77
CA ASP A 6 -1.71 6.90 22.43
C ASP A 6 -0.92 8.22 22.58
N ALA A 7 -0.12 8.34 23.65
CA ALA A 7 0.72 9.52 23.87
C ALA A 7 1.86 9.65 22.85
N GLU A 8 2.45 8.53 22.42
CA GLU A 8 3.49 8.52 21.37
C GLU A 8 2.90 8.88 19.99
N GLU A 9 1.71 8.39 19.68
CA GLU A 9 1.03 8.74 18.42
C GLU A 9 0.60 10.20 18.40
N GLN A 10 0.04 10.73 19.47
CA GLN A 10 -0.26 12.15 19.56
C GLN A 10 1.00 13.02 19.38
N LYS A 11 2.12 12.63 19.99
CA LYS A 11 3.38 13.34 19.86
C LYS A 11 3.94 13.29 18.43
N LYS A 12 3.74 12.18 17.71
CA LYS A 12 4.08 12.07 16.29
C LYS A 12 3.20 12.98 15.44
N LEU A 13 1.89 13.00 15.70
CA LEU A 13 0.93 13.83 15.01
C LEU A 13 1.23 15.32 15.19
N GLU A 14 1.45 15.76 16.44
CA GLU A 14 1.83 17.15 16.75
C GLU A 14 3.15 17.54 16.06
N LYS A 15 4.14 16.65 16.04
CA LYS A 15 5.40 16.86 15.33
C LYS A 15 5.21 17.02 13.82
N GLU A 16 4.37 16.20 13.22
CA GLU A 16 4.06 16.31 11.78
C GLU A 16 3.25 17.57 11.45
N MET A 17 2.29 17.92 12.29
CA MET A 17 1.54 19.20 12.16
C MET A 17 2.47 20.39 12.31
N GLY A 18 3.38 20.37 13.30
CA GLY A 18 4.36 21.43 13.50
C GLY A 18 5.35 21.57 12.34
N LYS A 19 5.77 20.46 11.71
CA LYS A 19 6.57 20.50 10.48
C LYS A 19 5.81 21.14 9.33
N ARG A 20 4.55 20.75 9.12
CA ARG A 20 3.72 21.32 8.04
C ARG A 20 3.42 22.81 8.23
N ALA A 21 3.20 23.24 9.48
CA ALA A 21 2.97 24.65 9.78
C ALA A 21 4.20 25.55 9.55
N ARG A 22 5.40 24.96 9.57
CA ARG A 22 6.68 25.65 9.34
C ARG A 22 7.30 25.36 7.99
N GLU A 23 6.57 24.63 7.12
CA GLU A 23 7.03 24.24 5.80
C GLU A 23 7.24 25.50 4.93
N SER A 24 8.43 25.65 4.34
CA SER A 24 8.69 26.72 3.42
C SER A 24 7.94 26.50 2.09
N GLU A 25 7.72 27.56 1.31
CA GLU A 25 7.11 27.42 -0.03
C GLU A 25 7.90 26.46 -0.93
N SER A 26 9.22 26.46 -0.84
CA SER A 26 10.08 25.56 -1.61
C SER A 26 9.87 24.10 -1.20
N ASP A 27 9.78 23.80 0.09
CA ASP A 27 9.55 22.45 0.58
C ASP A 27 8.13 21.97 0.23
N ARG A 28 7.15 22.86 0.29
CA ARG A 28 5.79 22.58 -0.15
C ARG A 28 5.73 22.21 -1.63
N ARG A 29 6.37 22.98 -2.50
CA ARG A 29 6.44 22.70 -3.94
C ARG A 29 7.14 21.36 -4.20
N LYS A 30 8.25 21.10 -3.51
CA LYS A 30 8.97 19.83 -3.62
C LYS A 30 8.10 18.64 -3.23
N ARG A 31 7.37 18.75 -2.12
CA ARG A 31 6.45 17.72 -1.66
C ARG A 31 5.28 17.48 -2.64
N GLU A 32 4.72 18.57 -3.19
CA GLU A 32 3.65 18.48 -4.20
C GLU A 32 4.16 17.79 -5.47
N GLN A 33 5.38 18.10 -5.89
CA GLN A 33 6.02 17.44 -7.04
C GLN A 33 6.27 15.95 -6.76
N GLU A 34 6.82 15.60 -5.60
CA GLU A 34 7.02 14.20 -5.18
C GLU A 34 5.70 13.42 -5.15
N LEU A 35 4.62 14.04 -4.67
CA LEU A 35 3.30 13.43 -4.67
C LEU A 35 2.76 13.20 -6.10
N LYS A 36 2.99 14.16 -7.00
CA LYS A 36 2.62 14.05 -8.42
C LYS A 36 3.38 12.91 -9.10
N GLU A 37 4.69 12.87 -8.94
CA GLU A 37 5.56 11.82 -9.48
C GLU A 37 5.16 10.43 -8.94
N ARG A 38 4.83 10.36 -7.65
CA ARG A 38 4.35 9.12 -7.02
C ARG A 38 3.03 8.65 -7.63
N ARG A 39 2.07 9.56 -7.86
CA ARG A 39 0.79 9.23 -8.50
C ARG A 39 0.99 8.76 -9.94
N GLU A 40 1.85 9.43 -10.71
CA GLU A 40 2.16 9.03 -12.08
C GLU A 40 2.85 7.65 -12.12
N SER A 41 3.77 7.40 -11.20
CA SER A 41 4.42 6.10 -11.05
C SER A 41 3.43 4.99 -10.69
N GLN A 42 2.49 5.28 -9.78
CA GLN A 42 1.43 4.33 -9.43
C GLN A 42 0.51 4.04 -10.63
N LYS A 43 0.13 5.08 -11.40
CA LYS A 43 -0.68 4.90 -12.59
C LYS A 43 0.02 4.01 -13.62
N LYS A 44 1.27 4.30 -13.93
CA LYS A 44 2.07 3.47 -14.85
C LYS A 44 2.21 2.02 -14.37
N PHE A 45 2.40 1.82 -13.07
CA PHE A 45 2.44 0.47 -12.50
C PHE A 45 1.10 -0.27 -12.66
N MET A 46 -0.04 0.41 -12.48
CA MET A 46 -1.36 -0.21 -12.70
C MET A 46 -1.61 -0.54 -14.18
N GLU A 47 -1.11 0.30 -15.10
CA GLU A 47 -1.14 0.00 -16.55
C GLU A 47 -0.28 -1.23 -16.86
N ASP A 48 0.93 -1.32 -16.29
CA ASP A 48 1.78 -2.51 -16.40
C ASP A 48 1.09 -3.76 -15.86
N VAL A 49 0.39 -3.68 -14.71
CA VAL A 49 -0.38 -4.78 -14.14
C VAL A 49 -1.49 -5.24 -15.09
N ALA A 50 -2.28 -4.30 -15.63
CA ALA A 50 -3.38 -4.63 -16.53
C ALA A 50 -2.90 -5.34 -17.81
N GLU A 51 -1.74 -4.97 -18.33
CA GLU A 51 -1.17 -5.54 -19.55
C GLU A 51 -0.39 -6.84 -19.31
N ALA A 52 0.24 -6.98 -18.14
CA ALA A 52 1.13 -8.09 -17.82
C ALA A 52 0.41 -9.42 -17.58
N TYR A 53 -0.88 -9.38 -17.26
CA TYR A 53 -1.62 -10.58 -16.85
C TYR A 53 -2.68 -11.01 -17.86
N GLU A 54 -2.89 -12.32 -17.90
CA GLU A 54 -4.15 -12.94 -18.32
C GLU A 54 -5.01 -13.11 -17.08
N PHE A 55 -6.22 -12.54 -17.12
CA PHE A 55 -7.18 -12.62 -16.03
C PHE A 55 -8.28 -13.61 -16.34
N LYS A 56 -8.57 -14.47 -15.36
CA LYS A 56 -9.64 -15.45 -15.46
C LYS A 56 -10.57 -15.35 -14.25
N LEU A 57 -11.86 -15.13 -14.49
CA LEU A 57 -12.86 -15.21 -13.43
C LEU A 57 -13.06 -16.68 -13.03
N LEU A 58 -12.80 -17.01 -11.78
CA LEU A 58 -12.98 -18.34 -11.22
C LEU A 58 -14.37 -18.54 -10.61
N GLY A 59 -14.98 -17.48 -10.10
CA GLY A 59 -16.30 -17.54 -9.45
C GLY A 59 -16.52 -16.40 -8.47
N VAL A 60 -17.37 -16.64 -7.50
CA VAL A 60 -17.74 -15.71 -6.42
C VAL A 60 -17.55 -16.41 -5.08
N GLU A 61 -16.92 -15.74 -4.15
CA GLU A 61 -16.73 -16.18 -2.76
C GLU A 61 -17.04 -15.04 -1.80
N ALA A 62 -17.49 -15.37 -0.60
CA ALA A 62 -17.67 -14.39 0.46
C ALA A 62 -16.36 -14.24 1.26
N VAL A 63 -15.83 -13.02 1.34
CA VAL A 63 -14.66 -12.67 2.16
C VAL A 63 -15.07 -11.59 3.14
N ASP A 64 -14.89 -11.83 4.43
CA ASP A 64 -15.29 -10.91 5.52
C ASP A 64 -16.75 -10.40 5.37
N GLY A 65 -17.67 -11.31 4.96
CA GLY A 65 -19.09 -11.00 4.73
C GLY A 65 -19.40 -10.22 3.45
N HIS A 66 -18.42 -10.02 2.57
CA HIS A 66 -18.60 -9.34 1.29
C HIS A 66 -18.49 -10.33 0.12
N GLU A 67 -19.55 -10.42 -0.71
CA GLU A 67 -19.48 -11.18 -1.96
C GLU A 67 -18.43 -10.57 -2.90
N SER A 68 -17.52 -11.41 -3.35
CA SER A 68 -16.35 -10.98 -4.10
C SER A 68 -16.11 -11.89 -5.30
N TRP A 69 -15.80 -11.30 -6.45
CA TRP A 69 -15.27 -12.05 -7.58
C TRP A 69 -13.88 -12.57 -7.25
N VAL A 70 -13.65 -13.83 -7.56
CA VAL A 70 -12.33 -14.46 -7.49
C VAL A 70 -11.71 -14.44 -8.87
N ILE A 71 -10.62 -13.70 -9.02
CA ILE A 71 -9.96 -13.49 -10.30
C ILE A 71 -8.55 -14.07 -10.19
N GLU A 72 -8.24 -15.04 -11.04
CA GLU A 72 -6.89 -15.55 -11.23
C GLU A 72 -6.12 -14.64 -12.17
N ALA A 73 -4.86 -14.39 -11.83
CA ALA A 73 -3.94 -13.57 -12.61
C ALA A 73 -2.68 -14.38 -12.92
N GLU A 74 -2.50 -14.76 -14.18
CA GLU A 74 -1.31 -15.45 -14.68
C GLU A 74 -0.47 -14.50 -15.54
N PRO A 75 0.84 -14.38 -15.32
CA PRO A 75 1.68 -13.48 -16.11
C PRO A 75 1.83 -13.97 -17.54
N LYS A 76 1.66 -13.06 -18.50
CA LYS A 76 1.90 -13.32 -19.92
C LYS A 76 3.38 -13.55 -20.20
N THR A 77 3.70 -14.52 -21.02
CA THR A 77 5.09 -14.88 -21.36
C THR A 77 5.77 -13.87 -22.28
N ASP A 78 5.02 -13.12 -23.07
CA ASP A 78 5.49 -12.14 -24.05
C ASP A 78 5.44 -10.70 -23.54
N TYR A 79 5.01 -10.47 -22.30
CA TYR A 79 4.91 -9.13 -21.72
C TYR A 79 6.28 -8.47 -21.55
N LYS A 80 6.38 -7.22 -21.99
CA LYS A 80 7.58 -6.37 -21.84
C LYS A 80 7.26 -5.20 -20.90
N PRO A 81 7.92 -5.13 -19.73
CA PRO A 81 7.69 -4.05 -18.77
C PRO A 81 7.94 -2.65 -19.37
N LYS A 82 7.04 -1.71 -19.11
CA LYS A 82 7.12 -0.32 -19.53
C LYS A 82 7.65 0.61 -18.44
N SER A 83 7.63 0.14 -17.19
CA SER A 83 8.11 0.88 -16.04
C SER A 83 9.16 0.09 -15.26
N ARG A 84 9.88 0.79 -14.35
CA ARG A 84 10.90 0.15 -13.50
C ARG A 84 10.31 -0.96 -12.62
N LEU A 85 9.08 -0.79 -12.16
CA LEU A 85 8.37 -1.78 -11.32
C LEU A 85 7.55 -2.77 -12.15
N GLY A 86 7.35 -2.52 -13.42
CA GLY A 86 6.57 -3.36 -14.33
C GLY A 86 7.13 -4.76 -14.53
N GLY A 87 8.38 -4.98 -14.19
CA GLY A 87 8.97 -6.32 -14.19
C GLY A 87 8.51 -7.21 -13.02
N ILE A 88 7.85 -6.65 -12.00
CA ILE A 88 7.30 -7.41 -10.87
C ILE A 88 6.08 -8.23 -11.30
N PRO A 89 5.07 -7.66 -11.97
CA PRO A 89 3.91 -8.41 -12.45
C PRO A 89 4.28 -9.63 -13.30
N ALA A 90 5.26 -9.50 -14.18
CA ALA A 90 5.71 -10.60 -15.04
C ALA A 90 6.27 -11.82 -14.27
N ARG A 91 6.51 -11.70 -12.97
CA ARG A 91 7.15 -12.71 -12.12
C ARG A 91 6.33 -13.14 -10.92
N VAL A 92 5.07 -12.71 -10.88
CA VAL A 92 4.14 -13.03 -9.79
C VAL A 92 2.86 -13.54 -10.42
N ARG A 93 2.36 -14.67 -9.97
CA ARG A 93 1.00 -15.12 -10.24
C ARG A 93 0.16 -15.03 -8.99
N GLY A 94 -1.16 -15.01 -9.13
CA GLY A 94 -1.99 -14.97 -7.93
C GLY A 94 -3.47 -14.96 -8.17
N LYS A 95 -4.18 -14.72 -7.09
CA LYS A 95 -5.64 -14.55 -7.07
C LYS A 95 -6.01 -13.27 -6.35
N LEU A 96 -7.02 -12.59 -6.87
CA LEU A 96 -7.59 -11.39 -6.29
C LEU A 96 -9.06 -11.62 -5.99
N TRP A 97 -9.49 -11.17 -4.82
CA TRP A 97 -10.89 -11.10 -4.43
C TRP A 97 -11.32 -9.64 -4.47
N ILE A 98 -12.26 -9.32 -5.34
CA ILE A 98 -12.76 -7.97 -5.56
C ILE A 98 -14.24 -7.94 -5.23
N THR A 99 -14.64 -7.10 -4.28
CA THR A 99 -16.05 -6.98 -3.88
C THR A 99 -16.94 -6.57 -5.04
N GLN A 100 -18.11 -7.17 -5.14
CA GLN A 100 -19.09 -6.87 -6.20
C GLN A 100 -19.72 -5.48 -6.00
N LYS A 101 -19.85 -5.02 -4.76
CA LYS A 101 -20.56 -3.80 -4.40
C LYS A 101 -19.81 -2.52 -4.73
N ASP A 102 -18.53 -2.46 -4.36
CA ASP A 102 -17.73 -1.22 -4.42
C ASP A 102 -16.40 -1.41 -5.16
N TYR A 103 -16.20 -2.56 -5.80
CA TYR A 103 -15.04 -2.88 -6.65
C TYR A 103 -13.69 -2.70 -5.91
N ARG A 104 -13.68 -3.05 -4.62
CA ARG A 104 -12.46 -3.00 -3.81
C ARG A 104 -11.84 -4.39 -3.71
N TRP A 105 -10.53 -4.46 -3.83
CA TRP A 105 -9.86 -5.70 -3.49
C TRP A 105 -9.91 -5.92 -1.97
N VAL A 106 -10.21 -7.13 -1.55
CA VAL A 106 -10.31 -7.50 -0.12
C VAL A 106 -9.30 -8.56 0.26
N LYS A 107 -8.87 -9.36 -0.69
CA LYS A 107 -7.84 -10.36 -0.49
C LYS A 107 -7.00 -10.50 -1.76
N VAL A 108 -5.70 -10.70 -1.58
CA VAL A 108 -4.74 -11.04 -2.63
C VAL A 108 -3.90 -12.20 -2.13
N GLU A 109 -3.82 -13.26 -2.91
CA GLU A 109 -2.84 -14.33 -2.75
C GLU A 109 -1.88 -14.26 -3.93
N ALA A 110 -0.58 -14.28 -3.66
CA ALA A 110 0.44 -14.14 -4.68
C ALA A 110 1.58 -15.13 -4.46
N GLU A 111 2.14 -15.62 -5.55
CA GLU A 111 3.34 -16.46 -5.57
C GLU A 111 4.36 -15.93 -6.57
N VAL A 112 5.59 -15.84 -6.13
CA VAL A 112 6.72 -15.46 -6.98
C VAL A 112 7.11 -16.64 -7.86
N VAL A 113 6.86 -16.55 -9.16
CA VAL A 113 7.17 -17.62 -10.15
C VAL A 113 8.58 -17.51 -10.71
N ASP A 114 9.20 -16.32 -10.63
CA ASP A 114 10.62 -16.10 -10.93
C ASP A 114 11.18 -15.04 -9.98
N THR A 115 12.47 -15.11 -9.68
CA THR A 115 13.13 -14.24 -8.70
C THR A 115 12.97 -12.76 -9.03
N ILE A 116 12.49 -11.99 -8.06
CA ILE A 116 12.29 -10.54 -8.16
C ILE A 116 13.44 -9.83 -7.44
N SER A 117 14.01 -8.81 -8.10
CA SER A 117 14.99 -7.92 -7.49
C SER A 117 14.39 -6.52 -7.32
N ILE A 118 14.37 -6.02 -6.10
CA ILE A 118 13.84 -4.69 -5.74
C ILE A 118 15.00 -3.82 -5.26
N GLY A 119 15.04 -2.56 -5.73
CA GLY A 119 16.01 -1.58 -5.25
C GLY A 119 17.47 -1.91 -5.59
N TRP A 120 17.79 -2.10 -6.87
CA TRP A 120 19.15 -2.38 -7.38
C TRP A 120 19.88 -3.46 -6.56
N MET A 121 19.23 -4.62 -6.43
CA MET A 121 19.72 -5.80 -5.70
C MET A 121 19.76 -5.71 -4.16
N LEU A 122 19.15 -4.68 -3.57
CA LEU A 122 19.07 -4.60 -2.11
C LEU A 122 18.16 -5.68 -1.52
N LEU A 123 17.08 -6.02 -2.22
CA LEU A 123 16.18 -7.08 -1.81
C LEU A 123 15.89 -8.00 -3.02
N ARG A 124 16.07 -9.30 -2.83
CA ARG A 124 15.63 -10.33 -3.78
C ARG A 124 14.62 -11.24 -3.11
N LEU A 125 13.47 -11.40 -3.74
CA LEU A 125 12.49 -12.42 -3.39
C LEU A 125 12.70 -13.62 -4.30
N HIS A 126 12.89 -14.77 -3.70
CA HIS A 126 13.13 -16.00 -4.47
C HIS A 126 11.83 -16.59 -5.00
N LYS A 127 11.95 -17.31 -6.11
CA LYS A 127 10.88 -18.16 -6.65
C LYS A 127 10.29 -19.04 -5.53
N GLY A 128 8.96 -19.20 -5.53
CA GLY A 128 8.21 -19.95 -4.52
C GLY A 128 7.88 -19.15 -3.26
N THR A 129 8.24 -17.84 -3.21
CA THR A 129 7.76 -16.97 -2.13
C THR A 129 6.27 -16.74 -2.29
N GLN A 130 5.51 -17.01 -1.23
CA GLN A 130 4.06 -16.86 -1.16
C GLN A 130 3.71 -15.69 -0.25
N MET A 131 2.65 -14.98 -0.60
CA MET A 131 2.18 -13.80 0.11
C MET A 131 0.66 -13.77 0.10
N THR A 132 0.08 -13.40 1.23
CA THR A 132 -1.35 -13.11 1.35
C THR A 132 -1.51 -11.72 1.95
N PHE A 133 -2.42 -10.92 1.40
CA PHE A 133 -2.80 -9.62 1.93
C PHE A 133 -4.31 -9.53 1.98
N GLU A 134 -4.82 -9.08 3.12
CA GLU A 134 -6.25 -8.92 3.33
C GLU A 134 -6.57 -7.52 3.84
N GLN A 135 -7.74 -7.03 3.44
CA GLN A 135 -8.32 -5.80 3.94
C GLN A 135 -9.69 -6.09 4.54
N ARG A 136 -10.07 -5.28 5.52
CA ARG A 136 -11.42 -5.27 6.07
C ARG A 136 -12.00 -3.86 6.07
N ARG A 137 -13.30 -3.79 6.08
CA ARG A 137 -13.99 -2.51 6.16
C ARG A 137 -14.09 -2.05 7.60
N VAL A 138 -13.51 -0.89 7.90
CA VAL A 138 -13.52 -0.28 9.24
C VAL A 138 -14.61 0.78 9.30
N ASN A 139 -15.48 0.72 10.31
CA ASN A 139 -16.59 1.65 10.54
C ASN A 139 -17.52 1.85 9.33
N ASN A 140 -17.62 0.87 8.43
CA ASN A 140 -18.34 0.99 7.16
C ASN A 140 -17.89 2.14 6.24
N GLU A 141 -16.72 2.74 6.49
CA GLU A 141 -16.22 3.90 5.76
C GLU A 141 -14.99 3.59 4.88
N LEU A 142 -13.99 2.93 5.45
CA LEU A 142 -12.69 2.74 4.82
C LEU A 142 -12.26 1.28 4.80
N TRP A 143 -11.64 0.89 3.69
CA TRP A 143 -10.93 -0.38 3.61
C TRP A 143 -9.51 -0.20 4.15
N MET A 144 -9.15 -0.99 5.16
CA MET A 144 -7.88 -0.92 5.85
C MET A 144 -7.23 -2.32 5.89
N PRO A 145 -5.89 -2.41 5.87
CA PRO A 145 -5.20 -3.67 6.05
C PRO A 145 -5.72 -4.41 7.29
N SER A 146 -5.91 -5.71 7.20
CA SER A 146 -6.32 -6.55 8.34
C SER A 146 -5.32 -7.64 8.63
N HIS A 147 -4.76 -8.23 7.57
CA HIS A 147 -3.83 -9.33 7.68
C HIS A 147 -2.81 -9.30 6.54
N ALA A 148 -1.58 -9.64 6.83
CA ALA A 148 -0.57 -9.96 5.85
C ALA A 148 0.25 -11.15 6.30
N TRP A 149 0.48 -12.08 5.38
CA TRP A 149 1.32 -13.23 5.58
C TRP A 149 2.30 -13.36 4.42
N VAL A 150 3.55 -13.64 4.74
CA VAL A 150 4.63 -13.85 3.76
C VAL A 150 5.47 -15.04 4.19
N ARG A 151 5.68 -15.98 3.28
CA ARG A 151 6.55 -17.12 3.49
C ARG A 151 7.41 -17.37 2.25
N GLY A 152 8.73 -17.44 2.43
CA GLY A 152 9.60 -17.71 1.31
C GLY A 152 11.07 -17.48 1.59
N GLY A 153 11.84 -17.37 0.52
CA GLY A 153 13.25 -17.02 0.58
C GLY A 153 13.47 -15.58 0.16
N ALA A 154 14.28 -14.85 0.89
CA ALA A 154 14.73 -13.54 0.52
C ALA A 154 16.25 -13.41 0.68
N ARG A 155 16.85 -12.52 -0.11
CA ARG A 155 18.27 -12.14 -0.01
C ARG A 155 18.38 -10.63 0.10
N VAL A 156 19.10 -10.18 1.12
CA VAL A 156 19.34 -8.77 1.35
C VAL A 156 20.83 -8.46 1.12
N ALA A 157 21.09 -7.37 0.41
CA ALA A 157 22.43 -6.78 0.20
C ALA A 157 23.49 -7.79 -0.27
N LEU A 158 23.19 -8.66 -1.24
CA LEU A 158 24.11 -9.62 -1.89
C LEU A 158 24.74 -10.69 -0.96
N VAL A 159 24.62 -10.57 0.35
CA VAL A 159 25.43 -11.32 1.30
C VAL A 159 24.64 -12.38 2.07
N LYS A 160 23.39 -12.13 2.42
CA LYS A 160 22.67 -13.00 3.35
C LYS A 160 21.34 -13.51 2.79
N ASN A 161 21.26 -14.84 2.65
CA ASN A 161 19.98 -15.51 2.36
C ASN A 161 19.21 -15.70 3.66
N PHE A 162 17.95 -15.36 3.63
CA PHE A 162 17.03 -15.55 4.74
C PHE A 162 15.87 -16.43 4.30
N ARG A 163 15.40 -17.25 5.20
CA ARG A 163 14.05 -17.76 5.12
C ARG A 163 13.17 -16.76 5.87
N VAL A 164 12.15 -16.23 5.21
CA VAL A 164 11.20 -15.28 5.77
C VAL A 164 9.90 -16.03 6.00
N GLU A 165 9.40 -15.95 7.19
CA GLU A 165 8.03 -16.26 7.53
C GLU A 165 7.56 -15.17 8.47
N SER A 166 6.58 -14.40 8.02
CA SER A 166 6.07 -13.25 8.75
C SER A 166 4.57 -13.20 8.63
N GLU A 167 3.92 -13.02 9.74
CA GLU A 167 2.48 -12.81 9.82
C GLU A 167 2.21 -11.54 10.60
N THR A 168 1.37 -10.69 10.08
CA THR A 168 1.06 -9.37 10.65
C THR A 168 -0.44 -9.18 10.64
N TRP A 169 -0.97 -8.79 11.79
CA TRP A 169 -2.37 -8.45 11.99
C TRP A 169 -2.48 -6.98 12.35
N TRP A 170 -3.46 -6.28 11.74
CA TRP A 170 -3.82 -4.91 12.09
C TRP A 170 -5.19 -4.90 12.70
N GLU A 171 -5.24 -4.41 13.94
CA GLU A 171 -6.46 -4.37 14.75
C GLU A 171 -6.64 -2.99 15.37
N ASN A 172 -7.80 -2.75 15.97
CA ASN A 172 -8.09 -1.57 16.78
C ASN A 172 -7.88 -0.24 16.06
N TYR A 173 -8.31 -0.15 14.79
CA TYR A 173 -8.29 1.10 14.05
C TYR A 173 -9.11 2.17 14.77
N ARG A 174 -8.50 3.35 14.98
CA ARG A 174 -9.14 4.49 15.63
C ARG A 174 -9.25 5.64 14.65
N LYS A 175 -10.40 6.32 14.65
CA LYS A 175 -10.63 7.53 13.87
C LYS A 175 -10.26 8.73 14.73
N PHE A 176 -9.28 9.50 14.29
CA PHE A 176 -8.95 10.79 14.90
C PHE A 176 -9.69 11.89 14.16
N GLN A 177 -10.43 12.72 14.89
CA GLN A 177 -11.00 13.96 14.37
C GLN A 177 -10.11 15.12 14.80
N ALA A 178 -9.55 15.85 13.84
CA ALA A 178 -8.85 17.09 14.10
C ALA A 178 -9.82 18.24 13.76
N GLU A 179 -10.26 18.98 14.77
CA GLU A 179 -10.95 20.26 14.56
C GLU A 179 -9.90 21.35 14.36
N SER A 180 -9.81 21.90 13.16
CA SER A 180 -9.03 23.10 12.91
C SER A 180 -9.96 24.32 12.98
N ARG A 181 -9.79 25.15 13.99
CA ARG A 181 -10.45 26.45 14.07
C ARG A 181 -9.55 27.48 13.41
N VAL A 182 -10.00 28.02 12.28
CA VAL A 182 -9.33 29.18 11.69
C VAL A 182 -9.70 30.38 12.57
N VAL A 183 -8.72 30.90 13.31
CA VAL A 183 -8.86 32.14 14.03
C VAL A 183 -8.47 33.24 13.05
N ASP A 184 -9.45 33.95 12.50
CA ASP A 184 -9.20 35.21 11.76
C ASP A 184 -8.55 36.20 12.71
N PHE A 185 -7.30 36.52 12.48
CA PHE A 185 -6.67 37.67 13.07
C PHE A 185 -7.18 38.92 12.31
N GLU A 186 -8.19 39.59 12.83
CA GLU A 186 -8.49 40.93 12.40
C GLU A 186 -7.20 41.76 12.53
N LYS A 187 -6.75 42.32 11.43
CA LYS A 187 -5.68 43.33 11.43
C LYS A 187 -6.10 44.44 12.35
N GLY A 188 -5.50 44.50 13.52
CA GLY A 188 -5.69 45.59 14.45
C GLY A 188 -5.52 46.91 13.74
N ALA A 189 -6.57 47.73 13.80
CA ALA A 189 -6.58 49.08 13.34
C ALA A 189 -5.43 49.87 13.96
N GLY A 190 -4.72 50.58 13.11
CA GLY A 190 -3.66 51.49 13.56
C GLY A 190 -4.17 52.50 14.58
N VAL A 191 -3.38 52.72 15.59
CA VAL A 191 -3.52 53.80 16.55
C VAL A 191 -2.69 54.95 16.04
N PRO A 192 -3.19 56.20 16.14
CA PRO A 192 -2.67 57.41 15.54
C PRO A 192 -1.29 57.84 16.04
#